data_a561ee33e1b753b7c4fcde01605cb1c9
#
_entry.id   a561ee33e1b753b7c4fcde01605cb1c9
#
_cell.length_a   1.000
_cell.length_b   1.000
_cell.length_c   1.000
_cell.angle_alpha   90.00
_cell.angle_beta   90.00
_cell.angle_gamma   90.00
#
_symmetry.space_group_name_H-M   'P 1'
#
loop_
_entity.id
_entity.type
_entity.pdbx_description
1 polymer ?
#
loop_
_entity_poly.entity_id
_entity_poly.type
_entity_poly.pdbx_seq_one_letter_code
_entity_poly.pdbx_strand_id
1 'polypeptide(L)'
;LSIRRQRQMCIRDRYIILQLVIENLLSSGENMAKKSFYKIEMLFLKILEKEDCYGYQLTQSIQDITNGQIKIAEGTMYPILYKLQDQGYISDRQVKVGKRQTRVYYHLEPAGKEYLSQLTHDYYQMVNYPSHAVQ
;
A
#
# COMPACT_ATOMS: atom_id res chain seq x y z
N LEU A 1 2.18 15.06 -13.49
CA LEU A 1 3.52 14.55 -13.16
C LEU A 1 3.44 13.32 -12.26
N SER A 2 2.61 13.37 -11.21
CA SER A 2 2.44 12.23 -10.32
C SER A 2 1.82 11.02 -11.02
N ILE A 3 0.91 11.24 -11.95
CA ILE A 3 0.28 10.18 -12.73
C ILE A 3 1.29 9.49 -13.64
N ARG A 4 2.19 10.27 -14.25
CA ARG A 4 3.26 9.71 -15.08
C ARG A 4 4.22 8.87 -14.26
N ARG A 5 4.59 9.33 -13.07
CA ARG A 5 5.48 8.59 -12.18
C ARG A 5 4.84 7.29 -11.72
N GLN A 6 3.54 7.31 -11.45
CA GLN A 6 2.81 6.11 -11.09
C GLN A 6 2.76 5.10 -12.24
N ARG A 7 2.63 5.60 -13.47
CA ARG A 7 2.69 4.74 -14.66
C ARG A 7 4.08 4.18 -14.91
N GLN A 8 5.10 4.88 -14.41
CA GLN A 8 6.49 4.44 -14.52
C GLN A 8 6.93 3.58 -13.34
N MET A 9 6.01 3.20 -12.48
CA MET A 9 6.30 2.22 -11.45
C MET A 9 6.93 0.99 -12.09
N CYS A 10 7.99 0.48 -11.48
CA CYS A 10 8.67 -0.71 -11.95
C CYS A 10 7.67 -1.84 -12.16
N ILE A 11 7.77 -2.53 -13.29
CA ILE A 11 6.90 -3.66 -13.63
C ILE A 11 6.89 -4.69 -12.50
N ARG A 12 8.04 -4.90 -11.87
CA ARG A 12 8.18 -5.80 -10.75
C ARG A 12 7.30 -5.39 -9.56
N ASP A 13 7.26 -4.10 -9.24
CA ASP A 13 6.45 -3.59 -8.13
C ASP A 13 4.96 -3.68 -8.45
N ARG A 14 4.59 -3.39 -9.69
CA ARG A 14 3.22 -3.59 -10.17
C ARG A 14 2.80 -5.04 -10.03
N TYR A 15 3.68 -5.93 -10.45
CA TYR A 15 3.43 -7.37 -10.41
C TYR A 15 3.20 -7.84 -8.98
N ILE A 16 4.02 -7.38 -8.04
CA ILE A 16 3.88 -7.72 -6.63
C ILE A 16 2.53 -7.26 -6.09
N ILE A 17 2.14 -6.01 -6.38
CA ILE A 17 0.88 -5.46 -5.91
C ILE A 17 -0.30 -6.20 -6.55
N LEU A 18 -0.23 -6.48 -7.85
CA LEU A 18 -1.26 -7.25 -8.55
C LEU A 18 -1.38 -8.65 -7.98
N GLN A 19 -0.28 -9.30 -7.68
CA GLN A 19 -0.29 -10.62 -7.09
C GLN A 19 -0.94 -10.62 -5.71
N LEU A 20 -0.62 -9.62 -4.90
CA LEU A 20 -1.26 -9.43 -3.60
C LEU A 20 -2.78 -9.28 -3.74
N VAL A 21 -3.22 -8.51 -4.73
CA VAL A 21 -4.64 -8.30 -5.01
C VAL A 21 -5.31 -9.59 -5.46
N ILE A 22 -4.70 -10.30 -6.40
CA ILE A 22 -5.27 -11.53 -6.95
C ILE A 22 -5.44 -12.57 -5.85
N GLU A 23 -4.45 -12.72 -5.00
CA GLU A 23 -4.52 -13.69 -3.91
C GLU A 23 -5.57 -13.30 -2.87
N ASN A 24 -5.70 -12.01 -2.60
CA ASN A 24 -6.74 -11.52 -1.72
C ASN A 24 -8.13 -11.80 -2.29
N LEU A 25 -8.30 -11.60 -3.60
CA LEU A 25 -9.57 -11.90 -4.27
C LEU A 25 -9.90 -13.39 -4.25
N LEU A 26 -8.89 -14.22 -4.48
CA LEU A 26 -9.09 -15.68 -4.46
C LEU A 26 -9.42 -16.18 -3.07
N SER A 27 -8.88 -15.55 -2.04
CA SER A 27 -9.13 -15.95 -0.66
C SER A 27 -10.39 -15.33 -0.06
N SER A 28 -10.95 -14.30 -0.68
CA SER A 28 -12.06 -13.53 -0.11
C SER A 28 -13.37 -14.30 0.02
N GLY A 29 -13.52 -15.39 -0.73
CA GLY A 29 -14.73 -16.21 -0.68
C GLY A 29 -14.69 -17.34 0.34
N GLU A 30 -13.55 -17.60 0.95
CA GLU A 30 -13.39 -18.82 1.74
C GLU A 30 -13.34 -18.62 3.24
N ASN A 31 -12.60 -17.61 3.74
CA ASN A 31 -12.46 -17.47 5.19
C ASN A 31 -11.94 -16.10 5.59
N MET A 32 -12.56 -15.53 6.61
CA MET A 32 -12.15 -14.23 7.15
C MET A 32 -10.72 -14.21 7.68
N ALA A 33 -10.24 -15.33 8.19
CA ALA A 33 -8.88 -15.44 8.71
C ALA A 33 -7.80 -15.27 7.63
N LYS A 34 -8.11 -15.67 6.40
CA LYS A 34 -7.17 -15.54 5.28
C LYS A 34 -7.00 -14.10 4.82
N LYS A 35 -7.90 -13.21 5.19
CA LYS A 35 -7.75 -11.78 4.88
C LYS A 35 -6.57 -11.14 5.58
N SER A 36 -6.02 -11.80 6.59
CA SER A 36 -4.86 -11.28 7.30
C SER A 36 -3.55 -11.39 6.52
N PHE A 37 -3.51 -12.17 5.44
CA PHE A 37 -2.31 -12.25 4.60
C PHE A 37 -1.97 -10.95 3.94
N TYR A 38 -2.96 -10.09 3.78
CA TYR A 38 -2.86 -8.88 3.04
C TYR A 38 -3.29 -7.73 3.95
N LYS A 39 -2.44 -6.74 4.03
CA LYS A 39 -2.75 -5.55 4.82
C LYS A 39 -2.75 -4.34 3.90
N ILE A 40 -3.78 -3.52 4.01
CA ILE A 40 -3.89 -2.29 3.22
C ILE A 40 -2.69 -1.39 3.49
N GLU A 41 -2.21 -1.36 4.72
CA GLU A 41 -1.04 -0.57 5.09
C GLU A 41 0.19 -0.93 4.27
N MET A 42 0.33 -2.20 3.89
CA MET A 42 1.44 -2.64 3.04
C MET A 42 1.38 -2.00 1.66
N LEU A 43 0.19 -1.85 1.10
CA LEU A 43 0.00 -1.18 -0.18
C LEU A 43 0.37 0.30 -0.08
N PHE A 44 -0.05 0.97 0.97
CA PHE A 44 0.30 2.37 1.17
C PHE A 44 1.80 2.56 1.31
N LEU A 45 2.44 1.75 2.12
CA LEU A 45 3.89 1.82 2.31
C LEU A 45 4.64 1.54 1.02
N LYS A 46 4.16 0.59 0.22
CA LYS A 46 4.78 0.25 -1.05
C LYS A 46 4.74 1.42 -2.04
N ILE A 47 3.63 2.14 -2.06
CA ILE A 47 3.49 3.31 -2.92
C ILE A 47 4.40 4.43 -2.41
N LEU A 48 4.41 4.67 -1.10
CA LEU A 48 5.24 5.71 -0.49
C LEU A 48 6.74 5.43 -0.62
N GLU A 49 7.13 4.18 -0.80
CA GLU A 49 8.51 3.83 -1.07
C GLU A 49 9.02 4.47 -2.37
N LYS A 50 8.12 4.67 -3.32
CA LYS A 50 8.46 5.25 -4.62
C LYS A 50 8.50 6.78 -4.59
N GLU A 51 7.48 7.39 -4.00
CA GLU A 51 7.40 8.84 -3.89
C GLU A 51 6.42 9.25 -2.80
N ASP A 52 6.61 10.47 -2.32
CA ASP A 52 5.67 11.04 -1.36
C ASP A 52 4.32 11.28 -2.05
N CYS A 53 3.24 10.98 -1.35
CA CYS A 53 1.89 11.09 -1.89
C CYS A 53 0.95 11.70 -0.88
N TYR A 54 -0.04 12.44 -1.34
CA TYR A 54 -1.15 12.83 -0.49
C TYR A 54 -2.25 11.76 -0.54
N GLY A 55 -3.18 11.82 0.42
CA GLY A 55 -4.15 10.73 0.62
C GLY A 55 -4.90 10.31 -0.63
N TYR A 56 -5.42 11.27 -1.40
CA TYR A 56 -6.14 10.97 -2.63
C TYR A 56 -5.25 10.22 -3.63
N GLN A 57 -3.98 10.60 -3.76
CA GLN A 57 -3.06 9.92 -4.65
C GLN A 57 -2.85 8.46 -4.26
N LEU A 58 -2.79 8.18 -2.95
CA LEU A 58 -2.63 6.82 -2.47
C LEU A 58 -3.79 5.93 -2.90
N THR A 59 -5.01 6.39 -2.67
CA THR A 59 -6.19 5.63 -3.06
C THR A 59 -6.30 5.50 -4.58
N GLN A 60 -5.98 6.57 -5.30
CA GLN A 60 -6.03 6.57 -6.76
C GLN A 60 -5.00 5.62 -7.35
N SER A 61 -3.80 5.60 -6.78
CA SER A 61 -2.74 4.68 -7.23
C SER A 61 -3.15 3.23 -7.08
N ILE A 62 -3.74 2.88 -5.94
CA ILE A 62 -4.21 1.51 -5.71
C ILE A 62 -5.31 1.16 -6.71
N GLN A 63 -6.24 2.06 -6.93
CA GLN A 63 -7.32 1.86 -7.88
C GLN A 63 -6.79 1.67 -9.30
N ASP A 64 -5.83 2.49 -9.73
CA ASP A 64 -5.23 2.40 -11.05
C ASP A 64 -4.43 1.10 -11.24
N ILE A 65 -3.62 0.75 -10.27
CA ILE A 65 -2.79 -0.47 -10.33
C ILE A 65 -3.67 -1.72 -10.39
N THR A 66 -4.79 -1.71 -9.69
CA THR A 66 -5.69 -2.86 -9.60
C THR A 66 -6.82 -2.83 -10.63
N ASN A 67 -6.77 -1.89 -11.58
CA ASN A 67 -7.83 -1.70 -12.60
C ASN A 67 -9.21 -1.50 -11.97
N GLY A 68 -9.26 -0.77 -10.86
CA GLY A 68 -10.49 -0.47 -10.16
C GLY A 68 -11.03 -1.58 -9.27
N GLN A 69 -10.32 -2.67 -9.15
CA GLN A 69 -10.79 -3.80 -8.33
C GLN A 69 -10.71 -3.51 -6.84
N ILE A 70 -9.72 -2.73 -6.42
CA ILE A 70 -9.62 -2.28 -5.03
C ILE A 70 -9.89 -0.79 -4.97
N LYS A 71 -10.93 -0.44 -4.22
CA LYS A 71 -11.27 0.95 -3.91
C LYS A 71 -11.25 1.11 -2.40
N ILE A 72 -10.44 2.05 -1.93
CA ILE A 72 -10.31 2.31 -0.50
C ILE A 72 -11.00 3.62 -0.19
N ALA A 73 -12.00 3.57 0.68
CA ALA A 73 -12.72 4.76 1.12
C ALA A 73 -11.85 5.59 2.07
N GLU A 74 -12.09 6.91 2.08
CA GLU A 74 -11.38 7.81 2.98
C GLU A 74 -11.54 7.40 4.45
N GLY A 75 -12.72 6.94 4.83
CA GLY A 75 -12.98 6.48 6.18
C GLY A 75 -12.16 5.26 6.59
N THR A 76 -11.65 4.51 5.63
CA THR A 76 -10.74 3.39 5.89
C THR A 76 -9.28 3.83 5.82
N MET A 77 -8.97 4.73 4.90
CA MET A 77 -7.61 5.18 4.63
C MET A 77 -7.02 5.99 5.79
N TYR A 78 -7.73 7.02 6.25
CA TYR A 78 -7.17 7.93 7.24
C TYR A 78 -6.83 7.27 8.57
N PRO A 79 -7.67 6.38 9.13
CA PRO A 79 -7.28 5.66 10.35
C PRO A 79 -6.00 4.86 10.20
N ILE A 80 -5.79 4.26 9.03
CA ILE A 80 -4.57 3.48 8.76
C ILE A 80 -3.36 4.41 8.69
N LEU A 81 -3.50 5.55 8.01
CA LEU A 81 -2.42 6.52 7.92
C LEU A 81 -2.06 7.09 9.29
N TYR A 82 -3.05 7.41 10.11
CA TYR A 82 -2.81 7.90 11.46
C TYR A 82 -2.09 6.87 12.32
N LYS A 83 -2.47 5.62 12.20
CA LYS A 83 -1.80 4.54 12.91
C LYS A 83 -0.33 4.42 12.49
N LEU A 84 -0.07 4.50 11.20
CA LEU A 84 1.30 4.43 10.68
C LEU A 84 2.14 5.62 11.15
N GLN A 85 1.55 6.82 11.19
CA GLN A 85 2.21 8.01 11.72
C GLN A 85 2.53 7.84 13.21
N ASP A 86 1.58 7.35 13.96
CA ASP A 86 1.70 7.14 15.40
C ASP A 86 2.86 6.19 15.72
N GLN A 87 3.07 5.21 14.88
CA GLN A 87 4.14 4.23 15.02
C GLN A 87 5.48 4.72 14.48
N GLY A 88 5.51 5.89 13.86
CA GLY A 88 6.73 6.46 13.33
C GLY A 88 7.17 5.89 11.99
N TYR A 89 6.30 5.17 11.31
CA TYR A 89 6.61 4.57 10.02
C TYR A 89 6.49 5.54 8.86
N ILE A 90 5.62 6.52 8.99
CA ILE A 90 5.47 7.60 8.01
C ILE A 90 5.41 8.92 8.73
N SER A 91 5.74 9.98 8.02
CA SER A 91 5.57 11.36 8.49
C SER A 91 4.70 12.12 7.49
N ASP A 92 4.23 13.26 7.90
CA ASP A 92 3.43 14.10 7.03
C ASP A 92 4.02 15.51 6.94
N ARG A 93 3.69 16.18 5.87
CA ARG A 93 4.00 17.60 5.70
C ARG A 93 2.87 18.25 4.92
N GLN A 94 2.59 19.49 5.29
CA GLN A 94 1.57 20.27 4.60
C GLN A 94 2.21 21.06 3.46
N VAL A 95 1.59 21.01 2.30
CA VAL A 95 2.04 21.71 1.12
C VAL A 95 0.89 22.55 0.58
N LYS A 96 1.13 23.84 0.44
CA LYS A 96 0.14 24.71 -0.17
C LYS A 96 0.03 24.45 -1.66
N VAL A 97 -1.19 24.20 -2.11
CA VAL A 97 -1.51 23.98 -3.52
C VAL A 97 -2.53 25.04 -3.92
N GLY A 98 -2.05 26.07 -4.64
CA GLY A 98 -2.90 27.20 -4.98
C GLY A 98 -3.10 28.15 -3.81
N LYS A 99 -4.09 29.05 -3.93
CA LYS A 99 -4.26 30.14 -2.96
C LYS A 99 -4.98 29.75 -1.66
N ARG A 100 -5.76 28.64 -1.69
CA ARG A 100 -6.65 28.28 -0.58
C ARG A 100 -6.60 26.81 -0.17
N GLN A 101 -5.84 25.99 -0.87
CA GLN A 101 -5.79 24.56 -0.57
C GLN A 101 -4.45 24.17 0.00
N THR A 102 -4.51 23.36 1.04
CA THR A 102 -3.33 22.71 1.62
C THR A 102 -3.51 21.20 1.48
N ARG A 103 -2.49 20.53 0.98
CA ARG A 103 -2.48 19.08 0.89
C ARG A 103 -1.49 18.53 1.89
N VAL A 104 -1.86 17.41 2.49
CA VAL A 104 -0.98 16.70 3.42
C VAL A 104 -0.31 15.58 2.63
N TYR A 105 1.01 15.71 2.45
CA TYR A 105 1.82 14.68 1.82
C TYR A 105 2.42 13.77 2.88
N TYR A 106 2.40 12.49 2.59
CA TYR A 106 2.96 11.47 3.46
C TYR A 106 4.30 10.99 2.91
N HIS A 107 5.22 10.73 3.80
CA HIS A 107 6.59 10.31 3.48
C HIS A 107 6.94 9.05 4.25
N LEU A 108 7.59 8.09 3.59
CA LEU A 108 8.02 6.86 4.23
C LEU A 108 9.32 7.09 4.99
N GLU A 109 9.28 6.86 6.30
CA GLU A 109 10.43 6.96 7.16
C GLU A 109 11.29 5.69 7.11
N PRO A 110 12.56 5.74 7.55
CA PRO A 110 13.40 4.53 7.59
C PRO A 110 12.78 3.38 8.38
N ALA A 111 12.14 3.68 9.50
CA ALA A 111 11.43 2.66 10.27
C ALA A 111 10.27 2.05 9.47
N GLY A 112 9.63 2.86 8.63
CA GLY A 112 8.57 2.38 7.74
C GLY A 112 9.09 1.46 6.65
N LYS A 113 10.31 1.71 6.15
CA LYS A 113 10.94 0.83 5.18
C LYS A 113 11.23 -0.54 5.78
N GLU A 114 11.72 -0.58 7.01
CA GLU A 114 11.94 -1.82 7.73
C GLU A 114 10.63 -2.58 7.95
N TYR A 115 9.59 -1.85 8.37
CA TYR A 115 8.29 -2.44 8.58
C TYR A 115 7.71 -3.01 7.27
N LEU A 116 7.86 -2.27 6.17
CA LEU A 116 7.44 -2.76 4.85
C LEU A 116 8.18 -4.02 4.46
N SER A 117 9.49 -4.07 4.68
CA SER A 117 10.29 -5.26 4.41
C SER A 117 9.80 -6.44 5.22
N GLN A 118 9.47 -6.22 6.48
CA GLN A 118 8.95 -7.26 7.37
C GLN A 118 7.60 -7.76 6.88
N LEU A 119 6.69 -6.86 6.54
CA LEU A 119 5.37 -7.22 6.01
C LEU A 119 5.49 -8.00 4.71
N THR A 120 6.38 -7.57 3.83
CA THR A 120 6.61 -8.23 2.55
C THR A 120 7.17 -9.63 2.75
N HIS A 121 8.14 -9.75 3.66
CA HIS A 121 8.73 -11.04 4.00
C HIS A 121 7.67 -11.99 4.57
N ASP A 122 6.90 -11.52 5.52
CA ASP A 122 5.85 -12.32 6.13
C ASP A 122 4.81 -12.77 5.10
N TYR A 123 4.44 -11.86 4.21
CA TYR A 123 3.50 -12.18 3.14
C TYR A 123 4.04 -13.31 2.25
N TYR A 124 5.29 -13.21 1.81
CA TYR A 124 5.89 -14.25 0.96
C TYR A 124 6.04 -15.57 1.69
N GLN A 125 6.36 -15.53 2.98
CA GLN A 125 6.43 -16.74 3.78
C GLN A 125 5.08 -17.45 3.82
N MET A 126 3.99 -16.70 3.98
CA MET A 126 2.66 -17.26 4.07
C MET A 126 2.14 -17.79 2.74
N VAL A 127 2.43 -17.08 1.64
CA VAL A 127 1.96 -17.46 0.31
C VAL A 127 2.77 -18.61 -0.26
N ASN A 128 4.09 -18.60 -0.09
CA ASN A 128 4.98 -19.59 -0.68
C ASN A 128 5.24 -20.78 0.24
N TYR A 129 4.95 -20.65 1.52
CA TYR A 129 5.22 -21.67 2.51
C TYR A 129 4.60 -23.03 2.17
N PRO A 130 3.32 -23.11 1.76
CA PRO A 130 2.74 -24.39 1.40
C PRO A 130 3.48 -25.10 0.27
N SER A 131 3.98 -24.31 -0.71
CA SER A 131 4.74 -24.88 -1.84
C SER A 131 6.07 -25.46 -1.37
N HIS A 132 6.71 -24.80 -0.44
CA HIS A 132 7.98 -25.27 0.13
C HIS A 132 7.78 -26.44 1.09
N ALA A 133 6.67 -26.44 1.81
CA ALA A 133 6.36 -27.52 2.74
C ALA A 133 6.07 -28.83 2.05
N VAL A 134 5.60 -28.77 0.79
CA VAL A 134 5.30 -29.97 -0.01
C VAL A 134 6.56 -30.55 -0.64
N GLN A 135 7.57 -29.75 -0.77
CA GLN A 135 8.85 -30.18 -1.30
C GLN A 135 9.71 -30.82 -0.21
#